data_aa1adbfb948a0098f9d94a642d7a542a
#
_entry.id   aa1adbfb948a0098f9d94a642d7a542a
#
_cell.length_a   1.000
_cell.length_b   1.000
_cell.length_c   1.000
_cell.angle_alpha   90.00
_cell.angle_beta   90.00
_cell.angle_gamma   90.00
#
_symmetry.space_group_name_H-M   'P 1'
#
loop_
_entity.id
_entity.type
_entity.pdbx_description
1 polymer ?
#
loop_
_entity_poly.entity_id
_entity_poly.type
_entity_poly.pdbx_seq_one_letter_code
_entity_poly.pdbx_strand_id
1 'polypeptide(L)'
;MNRADTFVIVGSLLALALLFTPRLKASRVWRATLTPLASIIGSGFLIIGPILVSHFSRMALIPMIILCLTGYAFGSAVRYNIASIAREEGATTSSPQKLEAVASWSLAIAYAISVTYYLNLFGSFAARIVGTDTGQLGRVITSAVFLAILVAGFLRGFSMLERMERVSVSIKLAVIAGLLLGLSAYLAGMWQSGELPEIRAHWSVWQGLPLVLGLLITVQGFETSRYLGDSYPPAIRIRSMLLAQIIAFAIYLIYVSLLSTGFPMASVPISETAIIDLMARVSELLPILLIIAALSSQFSAALAVTGSSGGLVEELTHGRVVPRNGYVLIVFAGLLLTWLSDVFSIISFASRAFALYYALQSAIAAKRAWNGERLALPRFLRAAFFSALCLSGLLVLTLGVPVDA
;
A
#
# COMPACT_ATOMS: atom_id res chain seq x y z
N MET A 1 -6.67 21.13 -25.66
CA MET A 1 -7.04 20.64 -24.31
C MET A 1 -8.35 19.88 -24.45
N ASN A 2 -8.30 18.59 -24.24
CA ASN A 2 -9.45 17.68 -24.33
C ASN A 2 -10.39 17.91 -23.11
N ARG A 3 -11.68 17.51 -23.21
CA ARG A 3 -12.61 17.56 -22.05
C ARG A 3 -12.02 16.86 -20.83
N ALA A 4 -11.37 15.71 -21.00
CA ALA A 4 -10.73 14.99 -19.90
C ALA A 4 -9.64 15.81 -19.21
N ASP A 5 -8.81 16.58 -19.94
CA ASP A 5 -7.77 17.45 -19.36
C ASP A 5 -8.37 18.48 -18.39
N THR A 6 -9.49 19.09 -18.77
CA THR A 6 -10.20 20.05 -17.92
C THR A 6 -10.64 19.39 -16.61
N PHE A 7 -11.22 18.19 -16.68
CA PHE A 7 -11.65 17.45 -15.49
C PHE A 7 -10.47 16.99 -14.62
N VAL A 8 -9.33 16.64 -15.22
CA VAL A 8 -8.09 16.32 -14.50
C VAL A 8 -7.62 17.54 -13.70
N ILE A 9 -7.52 18.72 -14.34
CA ILE A 9 -7.07 19.95 -13.68
C ILE A 9 -8.04 20.34 -12.56
N VAL A 10 -9.34 20.42 -12.87
CA VAL A 10 -10.37 20.82 -11.91
C VAL A 10 -10.39 19.86 -10.71
N GLY A 11 -10.34 18.55 -10.97
CA GLY A 11 -10.33 17.54 -9.92
C GLY A 11 -9.11 17.65 -9.01
N SER A 12 -7.92 17.82 -9.61
CA SER A 12 -6.69 17.98 -8.85
C SER A 12 -6.70 19.27 -8.00
N LEU A 13 -7.15 20.37 -8.56
CA LEU A 13 -7.23 21.67 -7.84
C LEU A 13 -8.27 21.65 -6.71
N LEU A 14 -9.47 21.06 -6.96
CA LEU A 14 -10.49 20.93 -5.93
C LEU A 14 -10.02 20.04 -4.78
N ALA A 15 -9.36 18.93 -5.08
CA ALA A 15 -8.80 18.05 -4.06
C ALA A 15 -7.70 18.75 -3.26
N LEU A 16 -6.80 19.48 -3.91
CA LEU A 16 -5.81 20.33 -3.22
C LEU A 16 -6.49 21.34 -2.30
N ALA A 17 -7.46 22.10 -2.82
CA ALA A 17 -8.17 23.11 -2.04
C ALA A 17 -8.84 22.47 -0.80
N LEU A 18 -9.46 21.30 -0.95
CA LEU A 18 -10.07 20.55 0.15
C LEU A 18 -9.03 20.10 1.18
N LEU A 19 -7.92 19.48 0.73
CA LEU A 19 -6.87 18.95 1.61
C LEU A 19 -6.14 20.06 2.39
N PHE A 20 -6.11 21.27 1.83
CA PHE A 20 -5.49 22.44 2.47
C PHE A 20 -6.46 23.27 3.33
N THR A 21 -7.73 22.86 3.47
CA THR A 21 -8.68 23.57 4.34
C THR A 21 -8.21 23.60 5.80
N PRO A 22 -8.39 24.73 6.51
CA PRO A 22 -7.96 24.86 7.92
C PRO A 22 -8.60 23.81 8.84
N ARG A 23 -9.86 23.45 8.58
CA ARG A 23 -10.59 22.43 9.36
C ARG A 23 -9.91 21.05 9.28
N LEU A 24 -9.51 20.63 8.08
CA LEU A 24 -8.85 19.34 7.87
C LEU A 24 -7.45 19.33 8.49
N LYS A 25 -6.67 20.41 8.27
CA LYS A 25 -5.33 20.58 8.85
C LYS A 25 -5.34 20.59 10.39
N ALA A 26 -6.38 21.15 11.02
CA ALA A 26 -6.52 21.19 12.47
C ALA A 26 -6.93 19.84 13.08
N SER A 27 -7.54 18.94 12.31
CA SER A 27 -8.02 17.64 12.79
C SER A 27 -6.87 16.70 13.17
N ARG A 28 -6.80 16.32 14.45
CA ARG A 28 -5.81 15.34 14.93
C ARG A 28 -5.99 13.96 14.28
N VAL A 29 -7.26 13.55 14.06
CA VAL A 29 -7.57 12.28 13.40
C VAL A 29 -7.10 12.31 11.95
N TRP A 30 -7.37 13.40 11.21
CA TRP A 30 -6.92 13.52 9.83
C TRP A 30 -5.39 13.48 9.70
N ARG A 31 -4.68 14.23 10.56
CA ARG A 31 -3.20 14.19 10.55
C ARG A 31 -2.65 12.81 10.80
N ALA A 32 -3.24 12.08 11.76
CA ALA A 32 -2.88 10.68 12.01
C ALA A 32 -3.26 9.74 10.86
N THR A 33 -4.27 10.09 10.04
CA THR A 33 -4.74 9.30 8.89
C THR A 33 -3.79 9.40 7.70
N LEU A 34 -3.04 10.50 7.58
CA LEU A 34 -2.17 10.72 6.42
C LEU A 34 -1.12 9.61 6.26
N THR A 35 -0.46 9.19 7.33
CA THR A 35 0.58 8.14 7.28
C THR A 35 0.03 6.79 6.81
N PRO A 36 -1.00 6.18 7.42
CA PRO A 36 -1.55 4.93 6.91
C PRO A 36 -2.18 5.09 5.52
N LEU A 37 -2.80 6.22 5.23
CA LEU A 37 -3.36 6.48 3.89
C LEU A 37 -2.26 6.60 2.84
N ALA A 38 -1.15 7.27 3.18
CA ALA A 38 0.04 7.36 2.32
C ALA A 38 0.62 5.98 2.01
N SER A 39 0.65 5.12 3.01
CA SER A 39 1.19 3.78 2.88
C SER A 39 0.26 2.87 2.05
N ILE A 40 -1.04 2.86 2.31
CA ILE A 40 -2.01 2.06 1.54
C ILE A 40 -2.05 2.50 0.07
N ILE A 41 -2.27 3.80 -0.20
CA ILE A 41 -2.26 4.36 -1.57
C ILE A 41 -0.81 4.63 -2.02
N GLY A 42 0.12 3.79 -1.64
CA GLY A 42 1.51 3.93 -2.02
C GLY A 42 1.75 3.51 -3.46
N SER A 43 2.57 2.54 -3.57
CA SER A 43 3.02 1.94 -4.81
C SER A 43 1.96 1.10 -5.51
N GLY A 44 1.17 0.36 -4.75
CA GLY A 44 0.24 -0.63 -5.28
C GLY A 44 -0.89 -0.04 -6.11
N PHE A 45 -1.31 1.21 -5.83
CA PHE A 45 -2.43 1.85 -6.50
C PHE A 45 -2.29 1.89 -8.03
N LEU A 46 -1.13 2.28 -8.54
CA LEU A 46 -0.93 2.45 -9.99
C LEU A 46 -0.82 1.13 -10.74
N ILE A 47 -0.35 0.09 -10.07
CA ILE A 47 -0.08 -1.22 -10.67
C ILE A 47 -1.30 -2.13 -10.62
N ILE A 48 -2.07 -2.09 -9.52
CA ILE A 48 -3.16 -3.04 -9.28
C ILE A 48 -4.25 -3.00 -10.36
N GLY A 49 -4.59 -1.79 -10.84
CA GLY A 49 -5.63 -1.62 -11.85
C GLY A 49 -5.30 -2.34 -13.16
N PRO A 50 -4.17 -2.03 -13.82
CA PRO A 50 -3.74 -2.73 -15.03
C PRO A 50 -3.63 -4.25 -14.83
N ILE A 51 -3.02 -4.73 -13.74
CA ILE A 51 -2.90 -6.17 -13.47
C ILE A 51 -4.28 -6.84 -13.36
N LEU A 52 -5.20 -6.27 -12.61
CA LEU A 52 -6.52 -6.87 -12.45
C LEU A 52 -7.32 -6.84 -13.76
N VAL A 53 -7.21 -5.76 -14.55
CA VAL A 53 -7.90 -5.67 -15.84
C VAL A 53 -7.30 -6.62 -16.86
N SER A 54 -5.97 -6.77 -16.91
CA SER A 54 -5.30 -7.70 -17.84
C SER A 54 -5.63 -9.17 -17.58
N HIS A 55 -5.93 -9.55 -16.32
CA HIS A 55 -6.23 -10.94 -15.96
C HIS A 55 -7.73 -11.24 -15.82
N PHE A 56 -8.54 -10.27 -15.40
CA PHE A 56 -9.95 -10.48 -15.06
C PHE A 56 -10.91 -9.68 -15.91
N SER A 57 -10.40 -8.80 -16.79
CA SER A 57 -11.22 -7.99 -17.70
C SER A 57 -12.33 -7.24 -16.93
N ARG A 58 -13.60 -7.32 -17.35
CA ARG A 58 -14.74 -6.68 -16.69
C ARG A 58 -14.97 -7.16 -15.26
N MET A 59 -14.48 -8.35 -14.90
CA MET A 59 -14.62 -8.91 -13.55
C MET A 59 -13.54 -8.42 -12.56
N ALA A 60 -12.61 -7.54 -12.99
CA ALA A 60 -11.50 -7.03 -12.18
C ALA A 60 -11.95 -6.40 -10.84
N LEU A 61 -13.18 -5.89 -10.78
CA LEU A 61 -13.74 -5.33 -9.54
C LEU A 61 -13.90 -6.39 -8.43
N ILE A 62 -14.19 -7.65 -8.78
CA ILE A 62 -14.41 -8.72 -7.78
C ILE A 62 -13.13 -9.01 -6.99
N PRO A 63 -11.97 -9.34 -7.63
CA PRO A 63 -10.72 -9.49 -6.88
C PRO A 63 -10.32 -8.24 -6.11
N MET A 64 -10.61 -7.03 -6.61
CA MET A 64 -10.36 -5.81 -5.85
C MET A 64 -11.20 -5.73 -4.58
N ILE A 65 -12.49 -6.09 -4.64
CA ILE A 65 -13.36 -6.18 -3.45
C ILE A 65 -12.79 -7.20 -2.45
N ILE A 66 -12.36 -8.38 -2.93
CA ILE A 66 -11.78 -9.43 -2.07
C ILE A 66 -10.52 -8.90 -1.36
N LEU A 67 -9.62 -8.23 -2.08
CA LEU A 67 -8.42 -7.62 -1.51
C LEU A 67 -8.76 -6.56 -0.46
N CYS A 68 -9.70 -5.66 -0.75
CA CYS A 68 -10.15 -4.63 0.19
C CYS A 68 -10.77 -5.23 1.46
N LEU A 69 -11.64 -6.23 1.31
CA LEU A 69 -12.26 -6.91 2.46
C LEU A 69 -11.23 -7.65 3.29
N THR A 70 -10.27 -8.32 2.66
CA THR A 70 -9.17 -9.01 3.34
C THR A 70 -8.29 -8.01 4.09
N GLY A 71 -7.90 -6.90 3.48
CA GLY A 71 -7.17 -5.83 4.12
C GLY A 71 -7.93 -5.21 5.30
N TYR A 72 -9.25 -4.99 5.16
CA TYR A 72 -10.10 -4.49 6.25
C TYR A 72 -10.16 -5.47 7.43
N ALA A 73 -10.28 -6.76 7.13
CA ALA A 73 -10.35 -7.82 8.12
C ALA A 73 -9.03 -7.93 8.91
N PHE A 74 -7.87 -7.95 8.24
CA PHE A 74 -6.56 -7.89 8.91
C PHE A 74 -6.40 -6.61 9.73
N GLY A 75 -6.83 -5.45 9.19
CA GLY A 75 -6.85 -4.20 9.94
C GLY A 75 -7.70 -4.27 11.20
N SER A 76 -8.78 -5.06 11.21
CA SER A 76 -9.59 -5.27 12.41
C SER A 76 -8.84 -6.00 13.52
N ALA A 77 -8.00 -6.99 13.18
CA ALA A 77 -7.14 -7.68 14.14
C ALA A 77 -6.10 -6.73 14.76
N VAL A 78 -5.45 -5.90 13.92
CA VAL A 78 -4.48 -4.90 14.40
C VAL A 78 -5.16 -3.87 15.31
N ARG A 79 -6.34 -3.35 14.92
CA ARG A 79 -7.13 -2.42 15.77
C ARG A 79 -7.52 -3.05 17.10
N TYR A 80 -7.93 -4.32 17.07
CA TYR A 80 -8.25 -5.06 18.29
C TYR A 80 -7.04 -5.17 19.22
N ASN A 81 -5.85 -5.48 18.66
CA ASN A 81 -4.60 -5.55 19.44
C ASN A 81 -4.22 -4.20 20.04
N ILE A 82 -4.32 -3.09 19.29
CA ILE A 82 -4.08 -1.73 19.81
C ILE A 82 -5.02 -1.44 21.00
N ALA A 83 -6.31 -1.75 20.86
CA ALA A 83 -7.30 -1.53 21.92
C ALA A 83 -7.07 -2.42 23.15
N SER A 84 -6.58 -3.64 22.95
CA SER A 84 -6.29 -4.58 24.06
C SER A 84 -5.05 -4.18 24.84
N ILE A 85 -3.96 -3.81 24.15
CA ILE A 85 -2.72 -3.32 24.80
C ILE A 85 -3.04 -2.11 25.68
N ALA A 86 -3.78 -1.14 25.16
CA ALA A 86 -4.15 0.05 25.94
C ALA A 86 -5.00 -0.23 27.18
N ARG A 87 -5.68 -1.39 27.25
CA ARG A 87 -6.41 -1.84 28.45
C ARG A 87 -5.51 -2.63 29.40
N GLU A 88 -4.55 -3.39 28.86
CA GLU A 88 -3.60 -4.19 29.63
C GLU A 88 -2.52 -3.35 30.33
N GLU A 89 -2.18 -2.16 29.85
CA GLU A 89 -1.27 -1.21 30.52
C GLU A 89 -1.73 -0.81 31.92
N GLY A 90 -3.00 -1.10 32.28
CA GLY A 90 -3.54 -0.98 33.65
C GLY A 90 -3.67 -2.29 34.41
N ALA A 91 -3.29 -3.46 33.85
CA ALA A 91 -3.50 -4.77 34.46
C ALA A 91 -2.23 -5.64 34.40
N THR A 92 -1.94 -6.37 35.47
CA THR A 92 -0.76 -7.26 35.63
C THR A 92 -0.79 -8.56 34.79
N THR A 93 -1.57 -8.64 33.74
CA THR A 93 -1.70 -9.85 32.89
C THR A 93 -0.61 -9.92 31.83
N SER A 94 0.11 -11.04 31.83
CA SER A 94 1.20 -11.33 30.88
C SER A 94 0.72 -11.35 29.43
N SER A 95 1.05 -10.31 28.68
CA SER A 95 0.94 -10.25 27.23
C SER A 95 1.68 -11.43 26.57
N PRO A 96 1.30 -11.88 25.37
CA PRO A 96 2.03 -12.90 24.63
C PRO A 96 3.35 -12.34 24.03
N GLN A 97 4.25 -11.87 24.90
CA GLN A 97 5.50 -11.17 24.55
C GLN A 97 6.33 -11.87 23.46
N LYS A 98 6.43 -13.21 23.54
CA LYS A 98 7.17 -13.99 22.52
C LYS A 98 6.53 -13.90 21.13
N LEU A 99 5.19 -13.97 21.04
CA LEU A 99 4.47 -13.91 19.77
C LEU A 99 4.49 -12.49 19.19
N GLU A 100 4.42 -11.47 20.05
CA GLU A 100 4.60 -10.06 19.65
C GLU A 100 6.00 -9.83 19.09
N ALA A 101 7.06 -10.36 19.73
CA ALA A 101 8.43 -10.25 19.21
C ALA A 101 8.59 -10.91 17.84
N VAL A 102 8.03 -12.12 17.65
CA VAL A 102 8.06 -12.80 16.35
C VAL A 102 7.29 -11.99 15.29
N ALA A 103 6.14 -11.42 15.63
CA ALA A 103 5.38 -10.55 14.71
C ALA A 103 6.18 -9.30 14.34
N SER A 104 6.86 -8.67 15.28
CA SER A 104 7.69 -7.50 15.03
C SER A 104 8.91 -7.83 14.15
N TRP A 105 9.56 -8.97 14.33
CA TRP A 105 10.62 -9.44 13.44
C TRP A 105 10.09 -9.73 12.02
N SER A 106 8.93 -10.38 11.90
CA SER A 106 8.32 -10.60 10.58
C SER A 106 8.00 -9.29 9.87
N LEU A 107 7.56 -8.26 10.61
CA LEU A 107 7.34 -6.93 10.07
C LEU A 107 8.64 -6.25 9.63
N ALA A 108 9.72 -6.37 10.39
CA ALA A 108 11.02 -5.80 10.01
C ALA A 108 11.51 -6.37 8.67
N ILE A 109 11.33 -7.68 8.46
CA ILE A 109 11.63 -8.34 7.17
C ILE A 109 10.68 -7.83 6.07
N ALA A 110 9.36 -7.75 6.35
CA ALA A 110 8.38 -7.24 5.41
C ALA A 110 8.69 -5.80 4.98
N TYR A 111 9.12 -4.96 5.90
CA TYR A 111 9.54 -3.59 5.62
C TYR A 111 10.78 -3.52 4.72
N ALA A 112 11.79 -4.37 4.94
CA ALA A 112 12.97 -4.42 4.08
C ALA A 112 12.60 -4.77 2.62
N ILE A 113 11.71 -5.77 2.44
CA ILE A 113 11.22 -6.14 1.11
C ILE A 113 10.34 -5.01 0.52
N SER A 114 9.53 -4.33 1.34
CA SER A 114 8.71 -3.20 0.88
C SER A 114 9.55 -2.02 0.39
N VAL A 115 10.63 -1.67 1.08
CA VAL A 115 11.54 -0.61 0.62
C VAL A 115 12.09 -0.97 -0.75
N THR A 116 12.47 -2.23 -0.95
CA THR A 116 12.93 -2.73 -2.25
C THR A 116 11.85 -2.58 -3.32
N TYR A 117 10.63 -2.98 -3.02
CA TYR A 117 9.48 -2.81 -3.90
C TYR A 117 9.27 -1.34 -4.28
N TYR A 118 9.21 -0.44 -3.31
CA TYR A 118 9.01 0.99 -3.56
C TYR A 118 10.11 1.57 -4.45
N LEU A 119 11.37 1.26 -4.18
CA LEU A 119 12.48 1.82 -4.94
C LEU A 119 12.62 1.21 -6.33
N ASN A 120 12.27 -0.07 -6.53
CA ASN A 120 12.22 -0.65 -7.86
C ASN A 120 11.12 0.01 -8.71
N LEU A 121 9.96 0.28 -8.15
CA LEU A 121 8.94 1.06 -8.83
C LEU A 121 9.39 2.49 -9.12
N PHE A 122 10.04 3.14 -8.17
CA PHE A 122 10.64 4.45 -8.42
C PHE A 122 11.58 4.41 -9.64
N GLY A 123 12.46 3.40 -9.70
CA GLY A 123 13.37 3.20 -10.81
C GLY A 123 12.65 2.98 -12.15
N SER A 124 11.63 2.12 -12.19
CA SER A 124 10.84 1.86 -13.40
C SER A 124 10.10 3.11 -13.89
N PHE A 125 9.44 3.86 -12.99
CA PHE A 125 8.77 5.13 -13.36
C PHE A 125 9.76 6.21 -13.78
N ALA A 126 10.94 6.31 -13.13
CA ALA A 126 11.97 7.28 -13.49
C ALA A 126 12.61 6.94 -14.86
N ALA A 127 12.87 5.66 -15.13
CA ALA A 127 13.39 5.20 -16.43
C ALA A 127 12.41 5.53 -17.57
N ARG A 128 11.09 5.51 -17.30
CA ARG A 128 10.05 5.86 -18.27
C ARG A 128 10.15 7.31 -18.77
N ILE A 129 10.71 8.23 -17.98
CA ILE A 129 10.92 9.64 -18.40
C ILE A 129 11.93 9.71 -19.55
N VAL A 130 12.94 8.83 -19.52
CA VAL A 130 14.03 8.80 -20.51
C VAL A 130 13.61 8.09 -21.82
N GLY A 131 12.46 7.39 -21.81
CA GLY A 131 11.86 6.81 -23.01
C GLY A 131 12.50 5.54 -23.54
N THR A 132 13.37 4.88 -22.78
CA THR A 132 14.09 3.66 -23.17
C THR A 132 13.69 2.45 -22.32
N ASP A 133 14.20 1.28 -22.69
CA ASP A 133 14.01 0.02 -21.97
C ASP A 133 14.15 0.21 -20.45
N THR A 134 13.06 0.01 -19.72
CA THR A 134 12.96 0.31 -18.30
C THR A 134 13.73 -0.67 -17.42
N GLY A 135 14.08 -1.86 -17.90
CA GLY A 135 14.63 -2.93 -17.11
C GLY A 135 15.98 -2.64 -16.46
N GLN A 136 17.03 -2.45 -17.26
CA GLN A 136 18.37 -2.19 -16.70
C GLN A 136 18.52 -0.78 -16.12
N LEU A 137 18.01 0.24 -16.83
CA LEU A 137 18.07 1.62 -16.36
C LEU A 137 17.30 1.79 -15.05
N GLY A 138 16.12 1.16 -14.92
CA GLY A 138 15.36 1.15 -13.69
C GLY A 138 16.15 0.60 -12.51
N ARG A 139 16.83 -0.55 -12.68
CA ARG A 139 17.68 -1.15 -11.62
C ARG A 139 18.86 -0.25 -11.23
N VAL A 140 19.50 0.41 -12.19
CA VAL A 140 20.59 1.36 -11.92
C VAL A 140 20.08 2.56 -11.12
N ILE A 141 18.96 3.17 -11.52
CA ILE A 141 18.34 4.28 -10.80
C ILE A 141 17.95 3.83 -9.38
N THR A 142 17.31 2.67 -9.24
CA THR A 142 16.97 2.07 -7.94
C THR A 142 18.20 1.96 -7.04
N SER A 143 19.31 1.43 -7.58
CA SER A 143 20.55 1.25 -6.83
C SER A 143 21.13 2.59 -6.39
N ALA A 144 21.13 3.59 -7.26
CA ALA A 144 21.60 4.94 -6.94
C ALA A 144 20.77 5.57 -5.81
N VAL A 145 19.44 5.40 -5.83
CA VAL A 145 18.54 5.90 -4.77
C VAL A 145 18.75 5.17 -3.46
N PHE A 146 18.97 3.84 -3.46
CA PHE A 146 19.35 3.09 -2.26
C PHE A 146 20.62 3.65 -1.61
N LEU A 147 21.64 3.90 -2.40
CA LEU A 147 22.91 4.48 -1.92
C LEU A 147 22.70 5.91 -1.41
N ALA A 148 21.89 6.72 -2.09
CA ALA A 148 21.57 8.07 -1.65
C ALA A 148 20.82 8.07 -0.30
N ILE A 149 19.87 7.15 -0.10
CA ILE A 149 19.15 6.99 1.18
C ILE A 149 20.12 6.56 2.28
N LEU A 150 21.03 5.63 2.00
CA LEU A 150 22.03 5.19 2.96
C LEU A 150 22.90 6.37 3.41
N VAL A 151 23.45 7.12 2.46
CA VAL A 151 24.28 8.31 2.74
C VAL A 151 23.51 9.37 3.53
N ALA A 152 22.28 9.67 3.12
CA ALA A 152 21.43 10.63 3.81
C ALA A 152 21.09 10.19 5.24
N GLY A 153 20.78 8.91 5.44
CA GLY A 153 20.50 8.32 6.76
C GLY A 153 21.71 8.40 7.70
N PHE A 154 22.92 8.23 7.16
CA PHE A 154 24.17 8.39 7.95
C PHE A 154 24.46 9.85 8.32
N LEU A 155 24.15 10.83 7.45
CA LEU A 155 24.57 12.22 7.61
C LEU A 155 23.58 13.09 8.37
N ARG A 156 22.28 12.93 8.21
CA ARG A 156 21.28 13.92 8.64
C ARG A 156 20.12 13.43 9.50
N GLY A 157 19.93 12.14 9.66
CA GLY A 157 18.77 11.58 10.38
C GLY A 157 17.43 11.83 9.67
N PHE A 158 16.32 11.33 10.25
CA PHE A 158 15.02 11.21 9.56
C PHE A 158 14.00 12.34 9.81
N SER A 159 14.28 13.34 10.65
CA SER A 159 13.32 14.40 11.01
C SER A 159 12.82 15.28 9.84
N MET A 160 13.61 15.38 8.78
CA MET A 160 13.22 16.13 7.57
C MET A 160 12.15 15.39 6.76
N LEU A 161 12.07 14.07 6.88
CA LEU A 161 11.29 13.17 6.04
C LEU A 161 9.79 13.22 6.33
N GLU A 162 9.42 13.36 7.61
CA GLU A 162 8.01 13.48 8.04
C GLU A 162 7.29 14.71 7.42
N ARG A 163 8.03 15.80 7.20
CA ARG A 163 7.48 16.98 6.55
C ARG A 163 7.28 16.77 5.04
N MET A 164 8.21 16.05 4.40
CA MET A 164 8.13 15.69 2.98
C MET A 164 6.99 14.70 2.71
N GLU A 165 6.75 13.75 3.62
CA GLU A 165 5.66 12.79 3.53
C GLU A 165 4.29 13.48 3.42
N ARG A 166 4.01 14.45 4.29
CA ARG A 166 2.72 15.18 4.31
C ARG A 166 2.44 15.93 3.00
N VAL A 167 3.45 16.58 2.43
CA VAL A 167 3.30 17.29 1.15
C VAL A 167 3.09 16.29 0.01
N SER A 168 3.89 15.23 -0.03
CA SER A 168 3.82 14.17 -1.04
C SER A 168 2.44 13.50 -1.06
N VAL A 169 1.87 13.18 0.11
CA VAL A 169 0.53 12.59 0.21
C VAL A 169 -0.55 13.51 -0.35
N SER A 170 -0.47 14.80 -0.05
CA SER A 170 -1.46 15.76 -0.56
C SER A 170 -1.41 15.89 -2.08
N ILE A 171 -0.22 15.96 -2.66
CA ILE A 171 -0.01 16.00 -4.12
C ILE A 171 -0.55 14.71 -4.75
N LYS A 172 -0.20 13.56 -4.20
CA LYS A 172 -0.65 12.26 -4.68
C LYS A 172 -2.17 12.13 -4.68
N LEU A 173 -2.84 12.48 -3.59
CA LEU A 173 -4.30 12.43 -3.50
C LEU A 173 -4.97 13.39 -4.49
N ALA A 174 -4.37 14.55 -4.73
CA ALA A 174 -4.86 15.48 -5.73
C ALA A 174 -4.75 14.92 -7.15
N VAL A 175 -3.60 14.33 -7.50
CA VAL A 175 -3.42 13.67 -8.81
C VAL A 175 -4.41 12.50 -8.97
N ILE A 176 -4.63 11.72 -7.92
CA ILE A 176 -5.61 10.62 -7.95
C ILE A 176 -7.04 11.16 -8.18
N ALA A 177 -7.42 12.24 -7.53
CA ALA A 177 -8.73 12.87 -7.78
C ALA A 177 -8.85 13.33 -9.24
N GLY A 178 -7.81 13.97 -9.78
CA GLY A 178 -7.74 14.33 -11.19
C GLY A 178 -7.84 13.12 -12.13
N LEU A 179 -7.10 12.05 -11.82
CA LEU A 179 -7.16 10.78 -12.55
C LEU A 179 -8.59 10.20 -12.59
N LEU A 180 -9.25 10.10 -11.42
CA LEU A 180 -10.59 9.53 -11.34
C LEU A 180 -11.62 10.37 -12.09
N LEU A 181 -11.56 11.70 -11.98
CA LEU A 181 -12.46 12.60 -12.70
C LEU A 181 -12.16 12.62 -14.21
N GLY A 182 -10.89 12.66 -14.62
CA GLY A 182 -10.50 12.59 -16.02
C GLY A 182 -10.95 11.30 -16.69
N LEU A 183 -10.73 10.17 -15.99
CA LEU A 183 -11.17 8.86 -16.48
C LEU A 183 -12.69 8.73 -16.54
N SER A 184 -13.41 9.30 -15.56
CA SER A 184 -14.87 9.34 -15.58
C SER A 184 -15.41 10.18 -16.75
N ALA A 185 -14.80 11.34 -17.04
CA ALA A 185 -15.16 12.20 -18.15
C ALA A 185 -14.87 11.53 -19.50
N TYR A 186 -13.74 10.82 -19.63
CA TYR A 186 -13.39 10.04 -20.81
C TYR A 186 -14.43 8.96 -21.10
N LEU A 187 -14.80 8.16 -20.07
CA LEU A 187 -15.82 7.11 -20.21
C LEU A 187 -17.21 7.67 -20.52
N ALA A 188 -17.57 8.81 -19.92
CA ALA A 188 -18.84 9.48 -20.24
C ALA A 188 -18.88 9.94 -21.70
N GLY A 189 -17.77 10.40 -22.27
CA GLY A 189 -17.62 10.72 -23.67
C GLY A 189 -17.83 9.50 -24.57
N MET A 190 -17.15 8.40 -24.27
CA MET A 190 -17.28 7.13 -25.01
C MET A 190 -18.71 6.56 -24.94
N TRP A 191 -19.39 6.72 -23.81
CA TRP A 191 -20.77 6.29 -23.67
C TRP A 191 -21.72 7.13 -24.54
N GLN A 192 -21.53 8.45 -24.58
CA GLN A 192 -22.33 9.36 -25.40
C GLN A 192 -22.12 9.12 -26.90
N SER A 193 -20.91 8.76 -27.34
CA SER A 193 -20.62 8.43 -28.74
C SER A 193 -20.98 6.99 -29.13
N GLY A 194 -21.34 6.14 -28.17
CA GLY A 194 -21.60 4.72 -28.42
C GLY A 194 -20.33 3.89 -28.63
N GLU A 195 -19.16 4.42 -28.29
CA GLU A 195 -17.84 3.80 -28.53
C GLU A 195 -17.32 2.97 -27.36
N LEU A 196 -18.17 2.69 -26.36
CA LEU A 196 -17.75 1.82 -25.24
C LEU A 196 -17.37 0.43 -25.76
N PRO A 197 -16.21 -0.09 -25.39
CA PRO A 197 -15.77 -1.39 -25.87
C PRO A 197 -16.66 -2.52 -25.32
N GLU A 198 -17.00 -3.47 -26.19
CA GLU A 198 -17.57 -4.74 -25.75
C GLU A 198 -16.52 -5.55 -25.01
N ILE A 199 -16.60 -5.56 -23.69
CA ILE A 199 -15.66 -6.27 -22.84
C ILE A 199 -16.31 -7.57 -22.36
N ARG A 200 -15.79 -8.71 -22.83
CA ARG A 200 -16.24 -10.02 -22.37
C ARG A 200 -15.73 -10.27 -20.95
N ALA A 201 -16.59 -10.78 -20.10
CA ALA A 201 -16.20 -11.23 -18.77
C ALA A 201 -15.32 -12.47 -18.91
N HIS A 202 -14.13 -12.42 -18.29
CA HIS A 202 -13.24 -13.57 -18.18
C HIS A 202 -12.96 -13.79 -16.69
N TRP A 203 -13.28 -14.97 -16.20
CA TRP A 203 -13.07 -15.33 -14.80
C TRP A 203 -12.84 -16.85 -14.67
N SER A 204 -11.70 -17.19 -14.06
CA SER A 204 -11.45 -18.51 -13.51
C SER A 204 -11.00 -18.35 -12.07
N VAL A 205 -11.87 -18.68 -11.12
CA VAL A 205 -11.60 -18.51 -9.68
C VAL A 205 -10.31 -19.22 -9.27
N TRP A 206 -10.13 -20.44 -9.73
CA TRP A 206 -8.99 -21.27 -9.34
C TRP A 206 -7.66 -20.79 -9.92
N GLN A 207 -7.66 -20.20 -11.10
CA GLN A 207 -6.46 -19.64 -11.73
C GLN A 207 -6.16 -18.23 -11.18
N GLY A 208 -7.20 -17.45 -10.87
CA GLY A 208 -7.05 -16.08 -10.40
C GLY A 208 -6.77 -15.93 -8.91
N LEU A 209 -7.21 -16.88 -8.07
CA LEU A 209 -7.07 -16.76 -6.61
C LEU A 209 -5.60 -16.66 -6.14
N PRO A 210 -4.66 -17.50 -6.61
CA PRO A 210 -3.26 -17.39 -6.21
C PRO A 210 -2.64 -16.03 -6.58
N LEU A 211 -2.99 -15.48 -7.74
CA LEU A 211 -2.57 -14.16 -8.16
C LEU A 211 -3.11 -13.06 -7.21
N VAL A 212 -4.41 -13.11 -6.90
CA VAL A 212 -5.03 -12.14 -5.97
C VAL A 212 -4.35 -12.20 -4.60
N LEU A 213 -4.05 -13.40 -4.10
CA LEU A 213 -3.31 -13.58 -2.85
C LEU A 213 -1.89 -12.98 -2.93
N GLY A 214 -1.21 -13.10 -4.07
CA GLY A 214 0.10 -12.50 -4.33
C GLY A 214 0.09 -10.96 -4.39
N LEU A 215 -1.09 -10.35 -4.55
CA LEU A 215 -1.26 -8.89 -4.61
C LEU A 215 -1.66 -8.25 -3.27
N LEU A 216 -1.64 -8.98 -2.15
CA LEU A 216 -2.07 -8.47 -0.84
C LEU A 216 -1.31 -7.19 -0.43
N ILE A 217 -0.03 -7.06 -0.81
CA ILE A 217 0.78 -5.87 -0.50
C ILE A 217 0.13 -4.58 -1.03
N THR A 218 -0.66 -4.65 -2.09
CA THR A 218 -1.25 -3.45 -2.72
C THR A 218 -2.30 -2.76 -1.86
N VAL A 219 -2.87 -3.47 -0.87
CA VAL A 219 -3.88 -2.95 0.07
C VAL A 219 -3.38 -2.89 1.52
N GLN A 220 -2.10 -3.17 1.76
CA GLN A 220 -1.43 -3.08 3.06
C GLN A 220 -0.98 -1.65 3.36
N GLY A 221 -0.44 -1.40 4.57
CA GLY A 221 0.09 -0.10 5.01
C GLY A 221 -0.73 0.51 6.15
N PHE A 222 -1.92 -0.01 6.41
CA PHE A 222 -2.77 0.42 7.53
C PHE A 222 -2.12 0.14 8.89
N GLU A 223 -1.25 -0.87 9.00
CA GLU A 223 -0.54 -1.24 10.23
C GLU A 223 0.41 -0.15 10.73
N THR A 224 0.83 0.78 9.88
CA THR A 224 1.66 1.93 10.27
C THR A 224 1.01 2.75 11.37
N SER A 225 -0.33 2.81 11.44
CA SER A 225 -1.05 3.44 12.56
C SER A 225 -0.70 2.85 13.94
N ARG A 226 -0.30 1.58 14.00
CA ARG A 226 0.10 0.94 15.26
C ARG A 226 1.36 1.58 15.85
N TYR A 227 2.27 2.00 14.99
CA TYR A 227 3.58 2.55 15.33
C TYR A 227 3.60 4.08 15.51
N LEU A 228 2.42 4.72 15.50
CA LEU A 228 2.25 6.14 15.82
C LEU A 228 2.01 6.39 17.33
N GLY A 229 2.43 5.46 18.20
CA GLY A 229 2.15 5.48 19.64
C GLY A 229 2.67 6.72 20.37
N ASP A 230 3.87 7.18 20.02
CA ASP A 230 4.50 8.36 20.62
C ASP A 230 3.77 9.67 20.30
N SER A 231 3.06 9.71 19.17
CA SER A 231 2.40 10.93 18.69
C SER A 231 0.90 10.95 18.93
N TYR A 232 0.24 9.78 19.01
CA TYR A 232 -1.22 9.68 19.04
C TYR A 232 -1.73 8.60 20.00
N PRO A 233 -2.76 8.91 20.83
CA PRO A 233 -3.36 7.93 21.73
C PRO A 233 -4.08 6.81 20.95
N PRO A 234 -4.30 5.64 21.57
CA PRO A 234 -4.88 4.44 20.94
C PRO A 234 -6.18 4.70 20.18
N ALA A 235 -7.08 5.49 20.75
CA ALA A 235 -8.36 5.83 20.12
C ALA A 235 -8.19 6.59 18.78
N ILE A 236 -7.21 7.49 18.68
CA ILE A 236 -6.91 8.21 17.45
C ILE A 236 -6.26 7.26 16.44
N ARG A 237 -5.31 6.41 16.86
CA ARG A 237 -4.67 5.41 15.99
C ARG A 237 -5.68 4.44 15.37
N ILE A 238 -6.63 3.93 16.16
CA ILE A 238 -7.70 3.04 15.67
C ILE A 238 -8.59 3.76 14.65
N ARG A 239 -9.03 4.99 14.94
CA ARG A 239 -9.88 5.77 14.03
C ARG A 239 -9.13 6.16 12.74
N SER A 240 -7.86 6.54 12.83
CA SER A 240 -7.04 6.90 11.68
C SER A 240 -6.81 5.71 10.74
N MET A 241 -6.52 4.53 11.28
CA MET A 241 -6.41 3.29 10.52
C MET A 241 -7.71 2.97 9.77
N LEU A 242 -8.86 3.03 10.47
CA LEU A 242 -10.16 2.76 9.87
C LEU A 242 -10.48 3.75 8.74
N LEU A 243 -10.27 5.05 8.98
CA LEU A 243 -10.53 6.09 7.99
C LEU A 243 -9.62 5.96 6.77
N ALA A 244 -8.34 5.65 6.98
CA ALA A 244 -7.40 5.41 5.89
C ALA A 244 -7.82 4.23 5.01
N GLN A 245 -8.24 3.12 5.62
CA GLN A 245 -8.74 1.95 4.88
C GLN A 245 -10.00 2.28 4.08
N ILE A 246 -10.98 2.97 4.68
CA ILE A 246 -12.23 3.32 4.00
C ILE A 246 -11.95 4.23 2.79
N ILE A 247 -11.14 5.27 2.96
CA ILE A 247 -10.80 6.20 1.87
C ILE A 247 -10.02 5.47 0.77
N ALA A 248 -8.99 4.73 1.12
CA ALA A 248 -8.17 4.02 0.16
C ALA A 248 -8.99 3.00 -0.63
N PHE A 249 -9.82 2.22 0.04
CA PHE A 249 -10.63 1.19 -0.61
C PHE A 249 -11.70 1.79 -1.52
N ALA A 250 -12.33 2.90 -1.13
CA ALA A 250 -13.24 3.62 -2.01
C ALA A 250 -12.52 4.08 -3.30
N ILE A 251 -11.31 4.64 -3.16
CA ILE A 251 -10.48 5.05 -4.29
C ILE A 251 -10.14 3.85 -5.19
N TYR A 252 -9.69 2.74 -4.61
CA TYR A 252 -9.35 1.52 -5.37
C TYR A 252 -10.55 0.96 -6.13
N LEU A 253 -11.72 0.86 -5.48
CA LEU A 253 -12.92 0.32 -6.11
C LEU A 253 -13.40 1.20 -7.27
N ILE A 254 -13.41 2.52 -7.10
CA ILE A 254 -13.77 3.47 -8.17
C ILE A 254 -12.74 3.34 -9.32
N TYR A 255 -11.45 3.35 -9.02
CA TYR A 255 -10.39 3.28 -10.00
C TYR A 255 -10.47 2.00 -10.86
N VAL A 256 -10.55 0.83 -10.22
CA VAL A 256 -10.61 -0.46 -10.92
C VAL A 256 -11.92 -0.59 -11.71
N SER A 257 -13.04 -0.09 -11.17
CA SER A 257 -14.32 -0.06 -11.88
C SER A 257 -14.24 0.74 -13.18
N LEU A 258 -13.66 1.95 -13.12
CA LEU A 258 -13.49 2.80 -14.30
C LEU A 258 -12.54 2.16 -15.32
N LEU A 259 -11.41 1.62 -14.88
CA LEU A 259 -10.48 0.94 -15.78
C LEU A 259 -11.09 -0.27 -16.47
N SER A 260 -11.76 -1.13 -15.73
CA SER A 260 -12.38 -2.35 -16.27
C SER A 260 -13.55 -2.08 -17.21
N THR A 261 -14.10 -0.87 -17.18
CA THR A 261 -15.16 -0.45 -18.11
C THR A 261 -14.60 0.16 -19.40
N GLY A 262 -13.48 0.88 -19.31
CA GLY A 262 -12.93 1.64 -20.44
C GLY A 262 -11.89 0.91 -21.27
N PHE A 263 -11.24 -0.13 -20.71
CA PHE A 263 -10.11 -0.77 -21.38
C PHE A 263 -10.31 -2.29 -21.50
N PRO A 264 -10.36 -2.82 -22.74
CA PRO A 264 -10.43 -4.26 -22.95
C PRO A 264 -9.10 -4.92 -22.55
N MET A 265 -9.16 -6.15 -22.05
CA MET A 265 -8.03 -6.94 -21.57
C MET A 265 -6.84 -6.97 -22.55
N ALA A 266 -7.11 -7.20 -23.82
CA ALA A 266 -6.09 -7.27 -24.88
C ALA A 266 -5.33 -5.95 -25.12
N SER A 267 -5.83 -4.83 -24.59
CA SER A 267 -5.20 -3.51 -24.76
C SER A 267 -4.35 -3.09 -23.57
N VAL A 268 -4.31 -3.90 -22.52
CA VAL A 268 -3.60 -3.58 -21.25
C VAL A 268 -2.28 -4.34 -21.22
N PRO A 269 -1.13 -3.68 -21.36
CA PRO A 269 0.16 -4.35 -21.25
C PRO A 269 0.42 -4.80 -19.79
N ILE A 270 1.15 -5.89 -19.64
CA ILE A 270 1.62 -6.36 -18.33
C ILE A 270 2.99 -5.74 -18.06
N SER A 271 2.99 -4.57 -17.47
CA SER A 271 4.22 -3.88 -17.03
C SER A 271 3.93 -3.02 -15.80
N GLU A 272 4.97 -2.69 -15.04
CA GLU A 272 4.86 -1.87 -13.83
C GLU A 272 4.40 -0.44 -14.15
N THR A 273 4.65 0.03 -15.37
CA THR A 273 4.31 1.37 -15.85
C THR A 273 3.12 1.39 -16.80
N ALA A 274 2.41 0.27 -16.99
CA ALA A 274 1.27 0.12 -17.91
C ALA A 274 0.22 1.23 -17.79
N ILE A 275 -0.01 1.73 -16.57
CA ILE A 275 -0.96 2.81 -16.33
C ILE A 275 -0.63 4.09 -17.09
N ILE A 276 0.66 4.37 -17.35
CA ILE A 276 1.09 5.57 -18.08
C ILE A 276 0.58 5.53 -19.52
N ASP A 277 0.74 4.38 -20.18
CA ASP A 277 0.29 4.18 -21.56
C ASP A 277 -1.24 4.19 -21.69
N LEU A 278 -1.93 3.62 -20.70
CA LEU A 278 -3.39 3.66 -20.64
C LEU A 278 -3.90 5.09 -20.47
N MET A 279 -3.30 5.85 -19.57
CA MET A 279 -3.74 7.21 -19.26
C MET A 279 -3.34 8.23 -20.34
N ALA A 280 -2.35 7.95 -21.15
CA ALA A 280 -2.05 8.73 -22.35
C ALA A 280 -3.21 8.75 -23.36
N ARG A 281 -4.04 7.70 -23.36
CA ARG A 281 -5.27 7.66 -24.20
C ARG A 281 -6.40 8.51 -23.64
N VAL A 282 -6.37 8.82 -22.34
CA VAL A 282 -7.40 9.58 -21.62
C VAL A 282 -7.11 11.08 -21.65
N SER A 283 -5.86 11.45 -21.37
CA SER A 283 -5.44 12.84 -21.20
C SER A 283 -3.94 12.96 -21.44
N GLU A 284 -3.50 14.02 -22.13
CA GLU A 284 -2.07 14.32 -22.33
C GLU A 284 -1.36 14.69 -21.03
N LEU A 285 -2.10 15.18 -20.03
CA LEU A 285 -1.55 15.61 -18.74
C LEU A 285 -1.34 14.45 -17.77
N LEU A 286 -2.18 13.41 -17.85
CA LEU A 286 -2.16 12.31 -16.88
C LEU A 286 -0.83 11.55 -16.82
N PRO A 287 -0.16 11.22 -17.92
CA PRO A 287 1.14 10.53 -17.88
C PRO A 287 2.16 11.27 -17.01
N ILE A 288 2.31 12.58 -17.24
CA ILE A 288 3.27 13.42 -16.50
C ILE A 288 2.90 13.52 -15.03
N LEU A 289 1.62 13.80 -14.73
CA LEU A 289 1.13 13.90 -13.36
C LEU A 289 1.30 12.59 -12.60
N LEU A 290 1.03 11.45 -13.24
CA LEU A 290 1.18 10.12 -12.63
C LEU A 290 2.64 9.78 -12.37
N ILE A 291 3.56 10.10 -13.26
CA ILE A 291 4.99 9.90 -13.05
C ILE A 291 5.45 10.74 -11.83
N ILE A 292 5.10 12.01 -11.76
CA ILE A 292 5.45 12.88 -10.63
C ILE A 292 4.87 12.32 -9.32
N ALA A 293 3.60 11.92 -9.34
CA ALA A 293 2.94 11.33 -8.17
C ALA A 293 3.58 10.00 -7.76
N ALA A 294 3.91 9.14 -8.72
CA ALA A 294 4.58 7.87 -8.49
C ALA A 294 5.95 8.08 -7.83
N LEU A 295 6.82 8.89 -8.44
CA LEU A 295 8.16 9.15 -7.93
C LEU A 295 8.12 9.74 -6.51
N SER A 296 7.28 10.77 -6.29
CA SER A 296 7.11 11.36 -4.96
C SER A 296 6.62 10.33 -3.93
N SER A 297 5.64 9.51 -4.31
CA SER A 297 5.02 8.51 -3.44
C SER A 297 6.00 7.40 -3.06
N GLN A 298 6.69 6.83 -4.05
CA GLN A 298 7.63 5.72 -3.84
C GLN A 298 8.81 6.14 -2.98
N PHE A 299 9.39 7.31 -3.30
CA PHE A 299 10.51 7.85 -2.53
C PHE A 299 10.12 8.12 -1.07
N SER A 300 8.99 8.82 -0.84
CA SER A 300 8.56 9.12 0.52
C SER A 300 8.20 7.85 1.31
N ALA A 301 7.57 6.86 0.67
CA ALA A 301 7.26 5.58 1.31
C ALA A 301 8.52 4.79 1.68
N ALA A 302 9.50 4.71 0.77
CA ALA A 302 10.77 4.05 1.03
C ALA A 302 11.49 4.69 2.22
N LEU A 303 11.52 6.02 2.30
CA LEU A 303 12.14 6.75 3.40
C LEU A 303 11.42 6.51 4.74
N ALA A 304 10.10 6.61 4.76
CA ALA A 304 9.30 6.40 5.97
C ALA A 304 9.47 4.98 6.51
N VAL A 305 9.39 3.97 5.64
CA VAL A 305 9.55 2.56 6.02
C VAL A 305 11.00 2.25 6.44
N THR A 306 12.01 2.82 5.77
CA THR A 306 13.42 2.65 6.18
C THR A 306 13.63 3.22 7.58
N GLY A 307 13.09 4.41 7.88
CA GLY A 307 13.17 5.01 9.21
C GLY A 307 12.49 4.16 10.28
N SER A 308 11.26 3.72 10.02
CA SER A 308 10.51 2.85 10.93
C SER A 308 11.19 1.52 11.17
N SER A 309 11.82 0.94 10.14
CA SER A 309 12.56 -0.32 10.27
C SER A 309 13.79 -0.19 11.15
N GLY A 310 14.51 0.93 11.07
CA GLY A 310 15.68 1.19 11.92
C GLY A 310 15.30 1.23 13.40
N GLY A 311 14.24 1.95 13.75
CA GLY A 311 13.72 2.00 15.12
C GLY A 311 13.19 0.65 15.61
N LEU A 312 12.48 -0.09 14.75
CA LEU A 312 11.98 -1.42 15.09
C LEU A 312 13.11 -2.43 15.36
N VAL A 313 14.19 -2.41 14.56
CA VAL A 313 15.36 -3.27 14.78
C VAL A 313 16.10 -2.89 16.07
N GLU A 314 16.24 -1.61 16.36
CA GLU A 314 16.81 -1.13 17.63
C GLU A 314 16.02 -1.64 18.83
N GLU A 315 14.69 -1.49 18.82
CA GLU A 315 13.79 -1.98 19.86
C GLU A 315 13.91 -3.50 20.03
N LEU A 316 13.83 -4.27 18.93
CA LEU A 316 13.91 -5.73 18.94
C LEU A 316 15.25 -6.27 19.42
N THR A 317 16.33 -5.54 19.20
CA THR A 317 17.68 -5.92 19.64
C THR A 317 18.06 -5.33 20.99
N HIS A 318 17.11 -4.67 21.68
CA HIS A 318 17.35 -3.98 22.95
C HIS A 318 18.53 -3.00 22.88
N GLY A 319 18.59 -2.22 21.79
CA GLY A 319 19.64 -1.23 21.55
C GLY A 319 21.01 -1.80 21.10
N ARG A 320 21.13 -3.13 20.89
CA ARG A 320 22.38 -3.74 20.42
C ARG A 320 22.72 -3.38 18.99
N VAL A 321 21.69 -3.20 18.16
CA VAL A 321 21.82 -2.77 16.77
C VAL A 321 21.34 -1.34 16.67
N VAL A 322 22.26 -0.42 16.40
CA VAL A 322 21.94 1.00 16.19
C VAL A 322 21.16 1.14 14.89
N PRO A 323 20.16 2.04 14.79
CA PRO A 323 19.34 2.24 13.59
C PRO A 323 20.15 2.35 12.28
N ARG A 324 21.32 2.98 12.33
CA ARG A 324 22.23 3.09 11.18
C ARG A 324 22.63 1.74 10.57
N ASN A 325 22.89 0.74 11.40
CA ASN A 325 23.24 -0.61 10.95
C ASN A 325 22.03 -1.32 10.33
N GLY A 326 20.82 -1.03 10.84
CA GLY A 326 19.57 -1.49 10.24
C GLY A 326 19.42 -0.97 8.80
N TYR A 327 19.76 0.28 8.53
CA TYR A 327 19.72 0.85 7.17
C TYR A 327 20.68 0.13 6.22
N VAL A 328 21.89 -0.21 6.66
CA VAL A 328 22.86 -0.98 5.84
C VAL A 328 22.28 -2.33 5.44
N LEU A 329 21.66 -3.04 6.40
CA LEU A 329 21.03 -4.33 6.12
C LEU A 329 19.90 -4.22 5.10
N ILE A 330 19.04 -3.19 5.23
CA ILE A 330 17.93 -2.95 4.30
C ILE A 330 18.48 -2.64 2.89
N VAL A 331 19.46 -1.76 2.79
CA VAL A 331 20.05 -1.39 1.50
C VAL A 331 20.73 -2.58 0.85
N PHE A 332 21.51 -3.37 1.60
CA PHE A 332 22.16 -4.56 1.09
C PHE A 332 21.15 -5.60 0.59
N ALA A 333 20.13 -5.92 1.40
CA ALA A 333 19.07 -6.84 1.01
C ALA A 333 18.28 -6.31 -0.19
N GLY A 334 18.01 -5.00 -0.21
CA GLY A 334 17.29 -4.34 -1.31
C GLY A 334 18.07 -4.37 -2.63
N LEU A 335 19.35 -4.10 -2.60
CA LEU A 335 20.22 -4.22 -3.78
C LEU A 335 20.27 -5.67 -4.29
N LEU A 336 20.43 -6.63 -3.38
CA LEU A 336 20.44 -8.05 -3.75
C LEU A 336 19.14 -8.45 -4.46
N LEU A 337 17.97 -8.11 -3.87
CA LEU A 337 16.67 -8.40 -4.46
C LEU A 337 16.47 -7.68 -5.79
N THR A 338 16.90 -6.43 -5.93
CA THR A 338 16.79 -5.65 -7.17
C THR A 338 17.49 -6.31 -8.34
N TRP A 339 18.65 -6.94 -8.10
CA TRP A 339 19.45 -7.56 -9.16
C TRP A 339 19.15 -9.04 -9.38
N LEU A 340 18.57 -9.74 -8.40
CA LEU A 340 18.23 -11.16 -8.49
C LEU A 340 16.75 -11.44 -8.85
N SER A 341 15.88 -10.44 -8.74
CA SER A 341 14.44 -10.61 -8.93
C SER A 341 13.87 -9.52 -9.83
N ASP A 342 12.72 -9.78 -10.43
CA ASP A 342 11.89 -8.79 -11.09
C ASP A 342 10.91 -8.13 -10.09
N VAL A 343 10.29 -7.01 -10.49
CA VAL A 343 9.39 -6.24 -9.63
C VAL A 343 8.16 -7.05 -9.20
N PHE A 344 7.61 -7.88 -10.06
CA PHE A 344 6.42 -8.69 -9.75
C PHE A 344 6.74 -9.80 -8.73
N SER A 345 7.91 -10.41 -8.84
CA SER A 345 8.43 -11.33 -7.82
C SER A 345 8.63 -10.64 -6.48
N ILE A 346 9.17 -9.42 -6.46
CA ILE A 346 9.33 -8.62 -5.23
C ILE A 346 7.97 -8.29 -4.60
N ILE A 347 6.94 -7.97 -5.41
CA ILE A 347 5.55 -7.77 -4.97
C ILE A 347 5.03 -9.02 -4.24
N SER A 348 5.23 -10.20 -4.83
CA SER A 348 4.79 -11.46 -4.22
C SER A 348 5.54 -11.76 -2.92
N PHE A 349 6.85 -11.56 -2.87
CA PHE A 349 7.65 -11.74 -1.65
C PHE A 349 7.19 -10.79 -0.53
N ALA A 350 6.94 -9.53 -0.86
CA ALA A 350 6.43 -8.57 0.10
C ALA A 350 5.02 -8.96 0.58
N SER A 351 4.12 -9.39 -0.32
CA SER A 351 2.79 -9.88 0.05
C SER A 351 2.85 -11.05 1.02
N ARG A 352 3.73 -12.01 0.79
CA ARG A 352 3.95 -13.15 1.69
C ARG A 352 4.50 -12.73 3.05
N ALA A 353 5.47 -11.81 3.07
CA ALA A 353 6.06 -11.31 4.31
C ALA A 353 5.03 -10.56 5.16
N PHE A 354 4.20 -9.69 4.55
CA PHE A 354 3.10 -9.05 5.26
C PHE A 354 2.00 -10.03 5.68
N ALA A 355 1.71 -11.04 4.88
CA ALA A 355 0.74 -12.07 5.23
C ALA A 355 1.16 -12.82 6.50
N LEU A 356 2.45 -13.12 6.65
CA LEU A 356 2.99 -13.70 7.88
C LEU A 356 2.76 -12.76 9.09
N TYR A 357 3.09 -11.48 8.95
CA TYR A 357 2.83 -10.49 10.00
C TYR A 357 1.34 -10.43 10.37
N TYR A 358 0.44 -10.37 9.38
CA TYR A 358 -1.00 -10.32 9.64
C TYR A 358 -1.55 -11.62 10.23
N ALA A 359 -1.02 -12.78 9.83
CA ALA A 359 -1.35 -14.05 10.46
C ALA A 359 -0.99 -14.06 11.95
N LEU A 360 0.22 -13.59 12.29
CA LEU A 360 0.68 -13.47 13.67
C LEU A 360 -0.15 -12.45 14.47
N GLN A 361 -0.45 -11.28 13.91
CA GLN A 361 -1.33 -10.29 14.53
C GLN A 361 -2.75 -10.84 14.76
N SER A 362 -3.26 -11.62 13.83
CA SER A 362 -4.56 -12.29 13.96
C SER A 362 -4.54 -13.38 15.04
N ALA A 363 -3.46 -14.16 15.14
CA ALA A 363 -3.27 -15.15 16.20
C ALA A 363 -3.20 -14.48 17.60
N ILE A 364 -2.50 -13.35 17.71
CA ILE A 364 -2.47 -12.54 18.94
C ILE A 364 -3.87 -12.05 19.29
N ALA A 365 -4.62 -11.52 18.32
CA ALA A 365 -5.98 -11.05 18.49
C ALA A 365 -6.92 -12.19 18.92
N ALA A 366 -6.78 -13.38 18.33
CA ALA A 366 -7.55 -14.57 18.71
C ALA A 366 -7.30 -14.97 20.16
N LYS A 367 -6.03 -15.04 20.58
CA LYS A 367 -5.64 -15.36 21.97
C LYS A 367 -6.18 -14.32 22.96
N ARG A 368 -6.05 -13.03 22.65
CA ARG A 368 -6.59 -11.95 23.49
C ARG A 368 -8.12 -11.96 23.53
N ALA A 369 -8.79 -12.26 22.40
CA ALA A 369 -10.25 -12.37 22.34
C ALA A 369 -10.78 -13.53 23.17
N TRP A 370 -10.04 -14.64 23.22
CA TRP A 370 -10.39 -15.81 24.05
C TRP A 370 -10.27 -15.52 25.54
N ASN A 371 -9.18 -14.86 25.96
CA ASN A 371 -8.89 -14.57 27.36
C ASN A 371 -9.56 -13.29 27.89
N GLY A 372 -10.12 -12.46 26.98
CA GLY A 372 -10.65 -11.16 27.33
C GLY A 372 -12.08 -11.18 27.87
N GLU A 373 -12.53 -10.01 28.36
CA GLU A 373 -13.87 -9.80 28.90
C GLU A 373 -14.98 -9.99 27.88
N ARG A 374 -16.21 -10.25 28.38
CA ARG A 374 -17.42 -10.33 27.55
C ARG A 374 -17.77 -8.95 27.00
N LEU A 375 -17.60 -8.76 25.68
CA LEU A 375 -18.08 -7.62 24.90
C LEU A 375 -19.41 -8.01 24.21
N ALA A 376 -19.97 -7.11 23.41
CA ALA A 376 -21.23 -7.33 22.67
C ALA A 376 -21.27 -8.65 21.87
N LEU A 377 -20.12 -9.08 21.28
CA LEU A 377 -20.00 -10.38 20.63
C LEU A 377 -19.40 -11.42 21.61
N PRO A 378 -19.87 -12.68 21.61
CA PRO A 378 -19.30 -13.76 22.38
C PRO A 378 -17.80 -13.95 22.13
N ARG A 379 -17.01 -14.19 23.18
CA ARG A 379 -15.55 -14.38 23.06
C ARG A 379 -15.19 -15.49 22.06
N PHE A 380 -15.98 -16.55 22.01
CA PHE A 380 -15.76 -17.66 21.05
C PHE A 380 -15.84 -17.19 19.60
N LEU A 381 -16.87 -16.43 19.21
CA LEU A 381 -17.04 -15.95 17.85
C LEU A 381 -15.92 -14.99 17.44
N ARG A 382 -15.48 -14.13 18.35
CA ARG A 382 -14.35 -13.22 18.08
C ARG A 382 -13.04 -13.99 17.91
N ALA A 383 -12.76 -14.95 18.79
CA ALA A 383 -11.58 -15.77 18.67
C ALA A 383 -11.60 -16.63 17.39
N ALA A 384 -12.75 -17.23 17.05
CA ALA A 384 -12.92 -18.00 15.82
C ALA A 384 -12.70 -17.12 14.57
N PHE A 385 -13.24 -15.90 14.54
CA PHE A 385 -13.02 -14.94 13.46
C PHE A 385 -11.53 -14.62 13.28
N PHE A 386 -10.82 -14.24 14.34
CA PHE A 386 -9.39 -13.95 14.26
C PHE A 386 -8.55 -15.20 13.97
N SER A 387 -8.97 -16.38 14.39
CA SER A 387 -8.31 -17.64 14.00
C SER A 387 -8.48 -17.92 12.50
N ALA A 388 -9.66 -17.68 11.95
CA ALA A 388 -9.91 -17.80 10.51
C ALA A 388 -9.05 -16.79 9.71
N LEU A 389 -8.85 -15.56 10.23
CA LEU A 389 -7.93 -14.59 9.62
C LEU A 389 -6.46 -15.04 9.70
N CYS A 390 -6.06 -15.67 10.80
CA CYS A 390 -4.73 -16.26 10.89
C CYS A 390 -4.52 -17.31 9.80
N LEU A 391 -5.48 -18.21 9.62
CA LEU A 391 -5.43 -19.23 8.55
C LEU A 391 -5.42 -18.59 7.16
N SER A 392 -6.21 -17.55 6.91
CA SER A 392 -6.18 -16.86 5.61
C SER A 392 -4.85 -16.18 5.36
N GLY A 393 -4.18 -15.61 6.36
CA GLY A 393 -2.81 -15.10 6.23
C GLY A 393 -1.79 -16.19 5.88
N LEU A 394 -1.92 -17.37 6.48
CA LEU A 394 -1.09 -18.53 6.14
C LEU A 394 -1.37 -19.04 4.72
N LEU A 395 -2.61 -18.97 4.24
CA LEU A 395 -2.95 -19.30 2.84
C LEU A 395 -2.29 -18.31 1.86
N VAL A 396 -2.30 -17.01 2.15
CA VAL A 396 -1.58 -16.02 1.34
C VAL A 396 -0.08 -16.32 1.31
N LEU A 397 0.51 -16.64 2.46
CA LEU A 397 1.94 -16.97 2.58
C LEU A 397 2.33 -18.17 1.70
N THR A 398 1.46 -19.18 1.60
CA THR A 398 1.77 -20.44 0.92
C THR A 398 1.33 -20.48 -0.55
N LEU A 399 0.20 -19.87 -0.88
CA LEU A 399 -0.45 -19.98 -2.19
C LEU A 399 -0.31 -18.71 -3.07
N GLY A 400 0.10 -17.57 -2.50
CA GLY A 400 0.29 -16.35 -3.28
C GLY A 400 1.38 -16.54 -4.34
N VAL A 401 1.09 -16.21 -5.60
CA VAL A 401 2.05 -16.28 -6.72
C VAL A 401 2.35 -14.88 -7.27
N PRO A 402 3.52 -14.67 -7.90
CA PRO A 402 3.79 -13.45 -8.64
C PRO A 402 2.87 -13.33 -9.87
N VAL A 403 2.80 -12.13 -10.43
CA VAL A 403 2.19 -11.88 -11.73
C VAL A 403 3.15 -12.42 -12.79
N ASP A 404 2.65 -13.26 -13.68
CA ASP A 404 3.41 -13.69 -14.83
C ASP A 404 3.42 -12.55 -15.86
N ALA A 405 4.63 -12.05 -16.18
CA ALA A 405 4.86 -10.94 -17.11
C ALA A 405 5.11 -11.44 -18.54
#